data_4193c112292f0488ab64e4f9d1d41e3e
#
_entry.id   4193c112292f0488ab64e4f9d1d41e3e
#
_cell.length_a   1.000
_cell.length_b   1.000
_cell.length_c   1.000
_cell.angle_alpha   90.00
_cell.angle_beta   90.00
_cell.angle_gamma   90.00
#
_symmetry.space_group_name_H-M   'P 1'
#
loop_
_entity.id
_entity.type
_entity.pdbx_description
1 polymer ?
#
loop_
_entity_poly.entity_id
_entity_poly.type
_entity_poly.pdbx_seq_one_letter_code
_entity_poly.pdbx_strand_id
1 'polypeptide(L)'
;MLASAPDGRERTMTAEVVNRQVEIPAADGRPLAATVYERTQKGGDGPVTVIAAGAGISRRYYGRFAAFLAESGRPAITFDYRDIGGSRSGSLKHSTVRMRDWCVLDVPGVLAWAAREYPGRPIHWVGHSMGGFATGLAPNSHLIARQLNVATLNGYWGRMARPERYRVRILMGSLGVPIARALGYLPGFLMGGEDMPGPAFVEWAGWCMTPDFLFADETLPERSNFARYRAPVRFAQIEDDVWGTPAAVDEMAKHFRSSIDHSTWRITLADAGAAKIGHHGFFRDQFRDTLWPRALAWLDTMSPLAAHSTSS
;
A
#
# COMPACT_ATOMS: atom_id res chain seq x y z
N MET A 1 -17.71 44.13 -43.76
CA MET A 1 -16.49 43.32 -43.46
C MET A 1 -16.40 43.21 -41.95
N LEU A 2 -16.84 42.10 -41.39
CA LEU A 2 -16.70 41.78 -39.97
C LEU A 2 -15.62 40.68 -39.86
N ALA A 3 -14.51 41.02 -39.25
CA ALA A 3 -13.40 40.10 -39.02
C ALA A 3 -13.78 39.11 -37.93
N SER A 4 -13.75 37.83 -38.26
CA SER A 4 -13.89 36.68 -37.32
C SER A 4 -12.67 36.64 -36.41
N ALA A 5 -12.86 36.68 -35.07
CA ALA A 5 -11.84 36.40 -34.10
C ALA A 5 -11.52 34.90 -34.08
N PRO A 6 -10.25 34.47 -33.93
CA PRO A 6 -9.92 33.07 -33.81
C PRO A 6 -10.34 32.54 -32.44
N ASP A 7 -11.11 31.46 -32.46
CA ASP A 7 -11.50 30.66 -31.26
C ASP A 7 -10.24 29.99 -30.69
N GLY A 8 -9.59 30.67 -29.77
CA GLY A 8 -8.42 30.16 -29.04
C GLY A 8 -8.78 29.19 -27.93
N ARG A 9 -9.39 28.05 -28.26
CA ARG A 9 -9.44 26.94 -27.34
C ARG A 9 -8.07 26.26 -27.31
N GLU A 10 -7.20 26.70 -26.40
CA GLU A 10 -6.06 25.89 -25.99
C GLU A 10 -6.56 24.47 -25.61
N ARG A 11 -6.35 23.53 -26.50
CA ARG A 11 -6.41 22.11 -26.15
C ARG A 11 -5.35 21.87 -25.09
N THR A 12 -5.75 21.80 -23.84
CA THR A 12 -4.90 21.29 -22.75
C THR A 12 -4.52 19.87 -23.19
N MET A 13 -3.32 19.72 -23.74
CA MET A 13 -2.76 18.41 -24.06
C MET A 13 -2.60 17.68 -22.71
N THR A 14 -3.49 16.74 -22.42
CA THR A 14 -3.31 15.80 -21.32
C THR A 14 -2.00 15.08 -21.58
N ALA A 15 -1.01 15.27 -20.70
CA ALA A 15 0.29 14.65 -20.85
C ALA A 15 0.09 13.12 -20.83
N GLU A 16 0.51 12.47 -21.90
CA GLU A 16 0.40 11.02 -22.07
C GLU A 16 1.20 10.32 -20.98
N VAL A 17 0.56 9.36 -20.28
CA VAL A 17 1.20 8.50 -19.29
C VAL A 17 1.68 7.23 -19.97
N VAL A 18 2.94 6.93 -19.82
CA VAL A 18 3.54 5.66 -20.23
C VAL A 18 3.77 4.78 -18.99
N ASN A 19 3.70 3.48 -19.20
CA ASN A 19 4.07 2.52 -18.18
C ASN A 19 5.17 1.59 -18.71
N ARG A 20 6.16 1.29 -17.87
CA ARG A 20 7.23 0.33 -18.16
C ARG A 20 7.28 -0.76 -17.12
N GLN A 21 7.41 -1.99 -17.54
CA GLN A 21 7.64 -3.13 -16.67
C GLN A 21 9.13 -3.14 -16.27
N VAL A 22 9.39 -3.35 -14.98
CA VAL A 22 10.75 -3.43 -14.44
C VAL A 22 10.86 -4.56 -13.44
N GLU A 23 12.08 -5.01 -13.21
CA GLU A 23 12.40 -5.88 -12.09
C GLU A 23 13.13 -5.06 -11.02
N ILE A 24 12.64 -5.13 -9.79
CA ILE A 24 13.24 -4.47 -8.63
C ILE A 24 13.86 -5.54 -7.74
N PRO A 25 15.16 -5.46 -7.42
CA PRO A 25 15.76 -6.40 -6.48
C PRO A 25 15.26 -6.13 -5.07
N ALA A 26 14.73 -7.17 -4.40
CA ALA A 26 14.51 -7.17 -2.96
C ALA A 26 15.85 -7.03 -2.21
N ALA A 27 15.82 -6.86 -0.90
CA ALA A 27 17.03 -6.66 -0.10
C ALA A 27 18.01 -7.87 -0.16
N ASP A 28 17.49 -9.05 -0.42
CA ASP A 28 18.25 -10.29 -0.64
C ASP A 28 18.59 -10.57 -2.12
N GLY A 29 18.31 -9.60 -3.02
CA GLY A 29 18.57 -9.71 -4.45
C GLY A 29 17.50 -10.43 -5.25
N ARG A 30 16.45 -10.97 -4.63
CA ARG A 30 15.35 -11.63 -5.36
C ARG A 30 14.61 -10.63 -6.25
N PRO A 31 14.37 -10.93 -7.56
CA PRO A 31 13.67 -10.02 -8.45
C PRO A 31 12.18 -9.93 -8.10
N LEU A 32 11.66 -8.70 -8.05
CA LEU A 32 10.25 -8.39 -7.88
C LEU A 32 9.73 -7.73 -9.14
N ALA A 33 8.63 -8.22 -9.68
CA ALA A 33 7.97 -7.61 -10.82
C ALA A 33 7.29 -6.29 -10.39
N ALA A 34 7.61 -5.23 -11.10
CA ALA A 34 7.07 -3.91 -10.84
C ALA A 34 6.63 -3.21 -12.15
N THR A 35 5.82 -2.17 -11.99
CA THR A 35 5.41 -1.28 -13.07
C THR A 35 5.64 0.16 -12.65
N VAL A 36 6.34 0.92 -13.45
CA VAL A 36 6.56 2.36 -13.29
C VAL A 36 5.62 3.09 -14.23
N TYR A 37 4.90 4.09 -13.71
CA TYR A 37 4.00 4.96 -14.44
C TYR A 37 4.58 6.38 -14.42
N GLU A 38 4.79 6.97 -15.60
CA GLU A 38 5.41 8.30 -15.74
C GLU A 38 4.77 9.06 -16.90
N ARG A 39 4.88 10.40 -16.90
CA ARG A 39 4.55 11.19 -18.09
C ARG A 39 5.61 10.99 -19.18
N THR A 40 5.18 10.99 -20.43
CA THR A 40 6.08 10.94 -21.59
C THR A 40 7.05 12.12 -21.60
N GLN A 41 6.57 13.30 -21.23
CA GLN A 41 7.43 14.46 -21.03
C GLN A 41 8.05 14.39 -19.63
N LYS A 42 9.36 14.13 -19.59
CA LYS A 42 10.11 14.22 -18.33
C LYS A 42 10.06 15.66 -17.83
N GLY A 43 9.34 15.89 -16.76
CA GLY A 43 9.21 17.22 -16.16
C GLY A 43 8.77 17.11 -14.71
N GLY A 44 9.51 17.80 -13.85
CA GLY A 44 9.18 18.01 -12.44
C GLY A 44 10.02 17.20 -11.47
N ASP A 45 10.50 17.89 -10.44
CA ASP A 45 11.25 17.34 -9.29
C ASP A 45 10.31 16.86 -8.18
N GLY A 46 9.01 16.65 -8.51
CA GLY A 46 8.01 16.20 -7.56
C GLY A 46 8.30 14.81 -6.97
N PRO A 47 7.66 14.46 -5.86
CA PRO A 47 7.87 13.18 -5.19
C PRO A 47 7.58 11.97 -6.10
N VAL A 48 8.29 10.88 -5.88
CA VAL A 48 7.92 9.57 -6.44
C VAL A 48 7.02 8.83 -5.45
N THR A 49 5.96 8.18 -5.93
CA THR A 49 5.03 7.46 -5.07
C THR A 49 5.14 5.96 -5.28
N VAL A 50 5.46 5.22 -4.22
CA VAL A 50 5.39 3.76 -4.20
C VAL A 50 4.02 3.34 -3.68
N ILE A 51 3.35 2.45 -4.40
CA ILE A 51 2.05 1.89 -4.02
C ILE A 51 2.26 0.41 -3.66
N ALA A 52 2.04 0.09 -2.40
CA ALA A 52 2.21 -1.24 -1.84
C ALA A 52 0.87 -1.95 -1.67
N ALA A 53 0.78 -3.13 -2.23
CA ALA A 53 -0.43 -3.93 -2.26
C ALA A 53 -0.85 -4.46 -0.89
N GLY A 54 -2.13 -4.80 -0.75
CA GLY A 54 -2.64 -5.66 0.30
C GLY A 54 -2.18 -7.12 0.13
N ALA A 55 -2.32 -7.93 1.18
CA ALA A 55 -1.94 -9.33 1.14
C ALA A 55 -2.69 -10.10 0.04
N GLY A 56 -1.95 -10.79 -0.82
CA GLY A 56 -2.51 -11.57 -1.93
C GLY A 56 -3.13 -10.74 -3.07
N ILE A 57 -2.83 -9.45 -3.17
CA ILE A 57 -3.34 -8.59 -4.24
C ILE A 57 -2.22 -8.25 -5.21
N SER A 58 -2.46 -8.49 -6.51
CA SER A 58 -1.50 -8.13 -7.56
C SER A 58 -1.38 -6.61 -7.75
N ARG A 59 -0.16 -6.15 -8.08
CA ARG A 59 0.14 -4.76 -8.41
C ARG A 59 -0.77 -4.16 -9.48
N ARG A 60 -1.28 -4.99 -10.39
CA ARG A 60 -2.16 -4.57 -11.50
C ARG A 60 -3.44 -3.91 -11.01
N TYR A 61 -3.91 -4.30 -9.83
CA TYR A 61 -5.10 -3.72 -9.21
C TYR A 61 -4.98 -2.21 -8.99
N TYR A 62 -3.78 -1.73 -8.72
CA TYR A 62 -3.48 -0.32 -8.41
C TYR A 62 -3.12 0.51 -9.63
N GLY A 63 -3.07 -0.08 -10.82
CA GLY A 63 -2.56 0.57 -12.04
C GLY A 63 -3.30 1.85 -12.42
N ARG A 64 -4.62 1.93 -12.23
CA ARG A 64 -5.42 3.13 -12.53
C ARG A 64 -5.09 4.28 -11.57
N PHE A 65 -4.92 3.98 -10.28
CA PHE A 65 -4.51 4.98 -9.30
C PHE A 65 -3.06 5.44 -9.54
N ALA A 66 -2.18 4.52 -9.92
CA ALA A 66 -0.80 4.85 -10.30
C ALA A 66 -0.75 5.77 -11.53
N ALA A 67 -1.58 5.49 -12.54
CA ALA A 67 -1.70 6.35 -13.73
C ALA A 67 -2.23 7.74 -13.37
N PHE A 68 -3.23 7.84 -12.51
CA PHE A 68 -3.74 9.12 -11.99
C PHE A 68 -2.64 9.96 -11.30
N LEU A 69 -1.80 9.33 -10.47
CA LEU A 69 -0.67 10.01 -9.84
C LEU A 69 0.35 10.47 -10.90
N ALA A 70 0.64 9.63 -11.89
CA ALA A 70 1.54 9.98 -12.98
C ALA A 70 1.01 11.14 -13.82
N GLU A 71 -0.30 11.19 -14.13
CA GLU A 71 -0.96 12.33 -14.79
C GLU A 71 -0.82 13.63 -14.02
N SER A 72 -0.70 13.53 -12.69
CA SER A 72 -0.45 14.68 -11.81
C SER A 72 1.04 15.06 -11.72
N GLY A 73 1.90 14.47 -12.56
CA GLY A 73 3.35 14.76 -12.59
C GLY A 73 4.18 14.02 -11.56
N ARG A 74 3.62 12.99 -10.91
CA ARG A 74 4.29 12.16 -9.91
C ARG A 74 4.55 10.76 -10.48
N PRO A 75 5.78 10.36 -10.72
CA PRO A 75 6.07 8.96 -11.00
C PRO A 75 5.47 8.06 -9.92
N ALA A 76 4.82 6.99 -10.36
CA ALA A 76 4.22 6.02 -9.45
C ALA A 76 4.76 4.62 -9.74
N ILE A 77 5.04 3.86 -8.71
CA ILE A 77 5.61 2.52 -8.77
C ILE A 77 4.63 1.57 -8.09
N THR A 78 4.21 0.53 -8.80
CA THR A 78 3.49 -0.61 -8.20
C THR A 78 4.37 -1.85 -8.31
N PHE A 79 4.33 -2.73 -7.33
CA PHE A 79 5.14 -3.96 -7.32
C PHE A 79 4.35 -5.14 -6.75
N ASP A 80 4.70 -6.33 -7.19
CA ASP A 80 4.22 -7.58 -6.59
C ASP A 80 5.23 -8.05 -5.55
N TYR A 81 4.74 -8.42 -4.37
CA TYR A 81 5.57 -9.12 -3.39
C TYR A 81 6.05 -10.46 -3.93
N ARG A 82 7.17 -10.97 -3.40
CA ARG A 82 7.68 -12.30 -3.78
C ARG A 82 6.59 -13.36 -3.73
N ASP A 83 6.56 -14.22 -4.74
CA ASP A 83 5.58 -15.29 -4.95
C ASP A 83 4.12 -14.82 -5.15
N ILE A 84 3.88 -13.53 -5.39
CA ILE A 84 2.60 -12.97 -5.80
C ILE A 84 2.68 -12.46 -7.23
N GLY A 85 1.61 -12.62 -8.01
CA GLY A 85 1.46 -12.06 -9.36
C GLY A 85 2.65 -12.33 -10.26
N GLY A 86 3.26 -11.27 -10.80
CA GLY A 86 4.44 -11.36 -11.68
C GLY A 86 5.76 -11.68 -10.97
N SER A 87 5.82 -11.60 -9.64
CA SER A 87 7.00 -11.99 -8.83
C SER A 87 6.99 -13.48 -8.47
N ARG A 88 6.04 -14.25 -9.00
CA ARG A 88 5.97 -15.70 -8.79
C ARG A 88 7.02 -16.41 -9.65
N SER A 89 7.95 -17.10 -9.00
CA SER A 89 9.08 -17.78 -9.66
C SER A 89 8.88 -19.29 -9.83
N GLY A 90 7.63 -19.80 -9.74
CA GLY A 90 7.34 -21.23 -9.89
C GLY A 90 6.11 -21.69 -9.12
N SER A 91 6.09 -22.97 -8.74
CA SER A 91 5.01 -23.58 -7.97
C SER A 91 5.08 -23.10 -6.51
N LEU A 92 3.96 -22.60 -5.98
CA LEU A 92 3.85 -22.21 -4.56
C LEU A 92 3.90 -23.39 -3.60
N LYS A 93 3.71 -24.62 -4.09
CA LYS A 93 3.70 -25.84 -3.28
C LYS A 93 4.95 -26.00 -2.39
N HIS A 94 6.08 -25.48 -2.87
CA HIS A 94 7.37 -25.58 -2.17
C HIS A 94 7.90 -24.21 -1.72
N SER A 95 7.07 -23.17 -1.77
CA SER A 95 7.47 -21.85 -1.30
C SER A 95 7.73 -21.88 0.21
N THR A 96 8.83 -21.25 0.60
CA THR A 96 9.20 -21.01 2.00
C THR A 96 8.93 -19.56 2.43
N VAL A 97 8.37 -18.75 1.53
CA VAL A 97 8.12 -17.33 1.75
C VAL A 97 7.12 -17.12 2.88
N ARG A 98 7.50 -16.26 3.83
CA ARG A 98 6.68 -15.85 4.97
C ARG A 98 6.13 -14.45 4.76
N MET A 99 5.07 -14.09 5.48
CA MET A 99 4.50 -12.73 5.45
C MET A 99 5.54 -11.66 5.83
N ARG A 100 6.40 -11.95 6.80
CA ARG A 100 7.47 -11.06 7.22
C ARG A 100 8.47 -10.75 6.11
N ASP A 101 8.75 -11.69 5.19
CA ASP A 101 9.72 -11.50 4.10
C ASP A 101 9.27 -10.37 3.16
N TRP A 102 7.96 -10.21 2.96
CA TRP A 102 7.42 -9.09 2.22
C TRP A 102 7.74 -7.74 2.87
N CYS A 103 7.72 -7.71 4.21
CA CYS A 103 7.94 -6.48 4.98
C CYS A 103 9.43 -6.15 5.17
N VAL A 104 10.27 -7.18 5.41
CA VAL A 104 11.67 -6.97 5.82
C VAL A 104 12.68 -7.18 4.68
N LEU A 105 12.26 -7.73 3.55
CA LEU A 105 13.11 -7.94 2.38
C LEU A 105 12.59 -7.21 1.15
N ASP A 106 11.30 -7.33 0.80
CA ASP A 106 10.75 -6.74 -0.42
C ASP A 106 10.58 -5.23 -0.28
N VAL A 107 9.90 -4.76 0.77
CA VAL A 107 9.71 -3.33 1.01
C VAL A 107 11.04 -2.57 1.08
N PRO A 108 12.07 -3.02 1.82
CA PRO A 108 13.36 -2.35 1.83
C PRO A 108 14.05 -2.30 0.47
N GLY A 109 13.94 -3.38 -0.33
CA GLY A 109 14.48 -3.42 -1.68
C GLY A 109 13.81 -2.39 -2.59
N VAL A 110 12.48 -2.31 -2.54
CA VAL A 110 11.70 -1.33 -3.32
C VAL A 110 12.03 0.11 -2.92
N LEU A 111 12.14 0.41 -1.62
CA LEU A 111 12.54 1.74 -1.13
C LEU A 111 13.95 2.12 -1.59
N ALA A 112 14.91 1.20 -1.47
CA ALA A 112 16.29 1.43 -1.92
C ALA A 112 16.38 1.63 -3.45
N TRP A 113 15.60 0.87 -4.22
CA TRP A 113 15.52 1.03 -5.67
C TRP A 113 14.91 2.39 -6.04
N ALA A 114 13.80 2.78 -5.41
CA ALA A 114 13.16 4.06 -5.66
C ALA A 114 14.09 5.25 -5.36
N ALA A 115 14.83 5.19 -4.26
CA ALA A 115 15.82 6.22 -3.91
C ALA A 115 16.96 6.33 -4.94
N ARG A 116 17.37 5.21 -5.53
CA ARG A 116 18.42 5.16 -6.55
C ARG A 116 17.94 5.59 -7.93
N GLU A 117 16.73 5.19 -8.32
CA GLU A 117 16.11 5.52 -9.63
C GLU A 117 15.70 7.00 -9.68
N TYR A 118 15.33 7.59 -8.55
CA TYR A 118 14.87 8.98 -8.43
C TYR A 118 15.71 9.74 -7.39
N PRO A 119 17.01 9.98 -7.66
CA PRO A 119 17.92 10.60 -6.71
C PRO A 119 17.45 12.01 -6.33
N GLY A 120 17.45 12.30 -5.03
CA GLY A 120 17.05 13.60 -4.48
C GLY A 120 15.53 13.85 -4.43
N ARG A 121 14.70 12.98 -5.00
CA ARG A 121 13.23 13.13 -4.94
C ARG A 121 12.67 12.51 -3.67
N PRO A 122 11.71 13.19 -2.99
CA PRO A 122 11.02 12.60 -1.84
C PRO A 122 10.27 11.33 -2.25
N ILE A 123 10.36 10.28 -1.44
CA ILE A 123 9.59 9.05 -1.65
C ILE A 123 8.32 9.13 -0.80
N HIS A 124 7.17 9.09 -1.48
CA HIS A 124 5.88 8.92 -0.82
C HIS A 124 5.44 7.45 -0.90
N TRP A 125 4.78 7.00 0.15
CA TRP A 125 4.28 5.63 0.24
C TRP A 125 2.77 5.63 0.35
N VAL A 126 2.10 4.86 -0.49
CA VAL A 126 0.66 4.57 -0.36
C VAL A 126 0.52 3.08 -0.10
N GLY A 127 0.20 2.72 1.12
CA GLY A 127 0.05 1.32 1.53
C GLY A 127 -1.42 0.94 1.64
N HIS A 128 -1.82 -0.14 0.99
CA HIS A 128 -3.14 -0.74 1.16
C HIS A 128 -3.06 -1.88 2.16
N SER A 129 -3.91 -1.85 3.20
CA SER A 129 -4.01 -2.96 4.16
C SER A 129 -2.62 -3.34 4.71
N MET A 130 -2.13 -4.56 4.44
CA MET A 130 -0.80 -5.04 4.79
C MET A 130 0.32 -4.11 4.30
N GLY A 131 0.20 -3.58 3.08
CA GLY A 131 1.20 -2.67 2.51
C GLY A 131 1.41 -1.39 3.31
N GLY A 132 0.46 -1.01 4.15
CA GLY A 132 0.59 0.16 5.04
C GLY A 132 1.40 -0.15 6.29
N PHE A 133 1.18 -1.27 6.96
CA PHE A 133 1.96 -1.59 8.15
C PHE A 133 3.35 -2.17 7.83
N ALA A 134 3.57 -2.67 6.61
CA ALA A 134 4.84 -3.27 6.20
C ALA A 134 6.04 -2.32 6.37
N THR A 135 5.82 -1.03 6.17
CA THR A 135 6.86 0.01 6.36
C THR A 135 7.34 0.14 7.81
N GLY A 136 6.46 -0.15 8.77
CA GLY A 136 6.83 -0.16 10.20
C GLY A 136 7.79 -1.28 10.57
N LEU A 137 7.86 -2.34 9.76
CA LEU A 137 8.85 -3.43 9.91
C LEU A 137 10.12 -3.17 9.10
N ALA A 138 10.07 -2.32 8.07
CA ALA A 138 11.19 -2.07 7.18
C ALA A 138 12.33 -1.30 7.87
N PRO A 139 13.59 -1.78 7.81
CA PRO A 139 14.73 -1.13 8.48
C PRO A 139 15.09 0.24 7.89
N ASN A 140 14.72 0.48 6.62
CA ASN A 140 15.01 1.71 5.88
C ASN A 140 13.76 2.59 5.67
N SER A 141 12.75 2.49 6.52
CA SER A 141 11.55 3.34 6.48
C SER A 141 11.83 4.84 6.60
N HIS A 142 13.03 5.23 7.06
CA HIS A 142 13.50 6.62 7.07
C HIS A 142 13.62 7.25 5.67
N LEU A 143 13.65 6.44 4.60
CA LEU A 143 13.61 6.92 3.21
C LEU A 143 12.23 7.46 2.81
N ILE A 144 11.19 7.14 3.56
CA ILE A 144 9.83 7.60 3.31
C ILE A 144 9.69 9.03 3.82
N ALA A 145 9.30 9.93 2.91
CA ALA A 145 9.03 11.33 3.24
C ALA A 145 7.59 11.54 3.73
N ARG A 146 6.63 10.72 3.27
CA ARG A 146 5.21 10.78 3.64
C ARG A 146 4.50 9.46 3.35
N GLN A 147 3.52 9.08 4.18
CA GLN A 147 2.81 7.81 4.01
C GLN A 147 1.30 7.95 4.18
N LEU A 148 0.55 7.47 3.19
CA LEU A 148 -0.90 7.28 3.24
C LEU A 148 -1.21 5.78 3.41
N ASN A 149 -1.84 5.42 4.51
CA ASN A 149 -2.32 4.08 4.81
C ASN A 149 -3.81 3.97 4.47
N VAL A 150 -4.16 3.22 3.44
CA VAL A 150 -5.55 2.99 3.04
C VAL A 150 -6.01 1.65 3.60
N ALA A 151 -7.06 1.64 4.41
CA ALA A 151 -7.62 0.44 5.02
C ALA A 151 -6.56 -0.43 5.77
N THR A 152 -5.52 0.20 6.30
CA THR A 152 -4.47 -0.47 7.09
C THR A 152 -4.95 -0.66 8.52
N LEU A 153 -4.83 -1.87 9.03
CA LEU A 153 -5.47 -2.29 10.29
C LEU A 153 -4.61 -3.25 11.11
N ASN A 154 -4.90 -3.33 12.40
CA ASN A 154 -4.56 -4.49 13.22
C ASN A 154 -5.49 -5.63 12.80
N GLY A 155 -4.93 -6.69 12.23
CA GLY A 155 -5.69 -7.78 11.60
C GLY A 155 -6.36 -8.78 12.55
N TYR A 156 -6.37 -8.51 13.87
CA TYR A 156 -7.02 -9.38 14.82
C TYR A 156 -8.53 -9.49 14.54
N TRP A 157 -9.01 -10.72 14.33
CA TRP A 157 -10.40 -10.99 13.94
C TRP A 157 -11.43 -10.38 14.91
N GLY A 158 -11.11 -10.29 16.21
CA GLY A 158 -12.01 -9.78 17.24
C GLY A 158 -12.36 -8.29 17.09
N ARG A 159 -11.56 -7.51 16.34
CA ARG A 159 -11.81 -6.08 16.06
C ARG A 159 -12.61 -5.85 14.77
N MET A 160 -12.85 -6.89 13.97
CA MET A 160 -13.60 -6.78 12.70
C MET A 160 -15.12 -6.71 12.94
N ALA A 161 -15.87 -6.23 11.95
CA ALA A 161 -17.33 -6.12 12.01
C ALA A 161 -18.01 -7.50 12.00
N ARG A 162 -19.23 -7.59 12.57
CA ARG A 162 -20.08 -8.78 12.44
C ARG A 162 -20.86 -8.72 11.12
N PRO A 163 -21.09 -9.87 10.43
CA PRO A 163 -20.67 -11.23 10.78
C PRO A 163 -19.26 -11.60 10.31
N GLU A 164 -18.58 -10.73 9.58
CA GLU A 164 -17.30 -10.99 8.89
C GLU A 164 -16.20 -11.51 9.82
N ARG A 165 -16.13 -11.01 11.05
CA ARG A 165 -15.13 -11.47 12.04
C ARG A 165 -15.20 -12.99 12.31
N TYR A 166 -16.39 -13.58 12.24
CA TYR A 166 -16.54 -15.03 12.45
C TYR A 166 -16.07 -15.82 11.23
N ARG A 167 -16.33 -15.28 10.01
CA ARG A 167 -15.80 -15.86 8.77
C ARG A 167 -14.27 -15.85 8.81
N VAL A 168 -13.67 -14.70 9.16
CA VAL A 168 -12.21 -14.57 9.27
C VAL A 168 -11.66 -15.50 10.35
N ARG A 169 -12.29 -15.58 11.53
CA ARG A 169 -11.88 -16.51 12.60
C ARG A 169 -11.86 -17.95 12.12
N ILE A 170 -12.89 -18.40 11.40
CA ILE A 170 -12.97 -19.76 10.88
C ILE A 170 -11.89 -19.98 9.81
N LEU A 171 -11.76 -19.06 8.85
CA LEU A 171 -10.79 -19.17 7.77
C LEU A 171 -9.34 -19.17 8.31
N MET A 172 -9.00 -18.17 9.14
CA MET A 172 -7.64 -18.03 9.67
C MET A 172 -7.33 -19.07 10.75
N GLY A 173 -8.30 -19.38 11.62
CA GLY A 173 -8.06 -20.25 12.78
C GLY A 173 -8.23 -21.74 12.52
N SER A 174 -9.14 -22.14 11.62
CA SER A 174 -9.56 -23.54 11.54
C SER A 174 -9.42 -24.20 10.17
N LEU A 175 -9.72 -23.47 9.08
CA LEU A 175 -9.77 -24.05 7.73
C LEU A 175 -8.54 -23.73 6.88
N GLY A 176 -8.14 -22.47 6.82
CA GLY A 176 -7.10 -22.00 5.90
C GLY A 176 -5.72 -22.56 6.23
N VAL A 177 -5.37 -22.67 7.51
CA VAL A 177 -4.06 -23.19 7.93
C VAL A 177 -3.86 -24.66 7.53
N PRO A 178 -4.80 -25.60 7.79
CA PRO A 178 -4.69 -26.97 7.27
C PRO A 178 -4.62 -27.03 5.75
N ILE A 179 -5.45 -26.24 5.04
CA ILE A 179 -5.44 -26.19 3.57
C ILE A 179 -4.07 -25.71 3.07
N ALA A 180 -3.57 -24.58 3.61
CA ALA A 180 -2.29 -24.01 3.19
C ALA A 180 -1.12 -24.97 3.46
N ARG A 181 -1.15 -25.72 4.56
CA ARG A 181 -0.14 -26.74 4.88
C ARG A 181 -0.21 -27.95 3.96
N ALA A 182 -1.42 -28.41 3.61
CA ALA A 182 -1.62 -29.58 2.74
C ALA A 182 -1.24 -29.28 1.28
N LEU A 183 -1.61 -28.11 0.78
CA LEU A 183 -1.36 -27.71 -0.61
C LEU A 183 0.00 -27.00 -0.80
N GLY A 184 0.61 -26.46 0.27
CA GLY A 184 1.78 -25.58 0.21
C GLY A 184 1.42 -24.13 -0.11
N TYR A 185 0.13 -23.82 -0.34
CA TYR A 185 -0.38 -22.47 -0.58
C TYR A 185 -1.86 -22.36 -0.16
N LEU A 186 -2.33 -21.15 0.08
CA LEU A 186 -3.75 -20.85 0.20
C LEU A 186 -4.31 -20.46 -1.15
N PRO A 187 -5.34 -21.16 -1.70
CA PRO A 187 -5.99 -20.77 -2.95
C PRO A 187 -6.62 -19.37 -2.86
N GLY A 188 -6.33 -18.53 -3.84
CA GLY A 188 -6.72 -17.11 -3.86
C GLY A 188 -8.23 -16.88 -3.80
N PHE A 189 -9.05 -17.80 -4.34
CA PHE A 189 -10.51 -17.68 -4.30
C PHE A 189 -11.09 -17.67 -2.87
N LEU A 190 -10.37 -18.22 -1.88
CA LEU A 190 -10.80 -18.19 -0.47
C LEU A 190 -10.70 -16.80 0.17
N MET A 191 -9.81 -15.95 -0.37
CA MET A 191 -9.58 -14.59 0.12
C MET A 191 -9.96 -13.50 -0.89
N GLY A 192 -10.30 -13.89 -2.12
CA GLY A 192 -10.64 -12.95 -3.20
C GLY A 192 -9.45 -12.27 -3.86
N GLY A 193 -8.29 -12.91 -3.87
CA GLY A 193 -7.05 -12.42 -4.45
C GLY A 193 -6.26 -13.50 -5.21
N GLU A 194 -4.96 -13.35 -5.26
CA GLU A 194 -4.01 -14.33 -5.81
C GLU A 194 -3.79 -15.50 -4.83
N ASP A 195 -3.33 -16.63 -5.33
CA ASP A 195 -2.82 -17.71 -4.50
C ASP A 195 -1.69 -17.19 -3.61
N MET A 196 -1.71 -17.53 -2.33
CA MET A 196 -0.73 -17.05 -1.36
C MET A 196 0.18 -18.18 -0.89
N PRO A 197 1.51 -17.98 -0.79
CA PRO A 197 2.42 -18.98 -0.21
C PRO A 197 1.92 -19.50 1.14
N GLY A 198 1.96 -20.82 1.34
CA GLY A 198 1.43 -21.46 2.55
C GLY A 198 2.06 -20.90 3.83
N PRO A 199 3.40 -20.81 3.94
CA PRO A 199 4.03 -20.24 5.13
C PRO A 199 3.69 -18.78 5.38
N ALA A 200 3.51 -17.95 4.32
CA ALA A 200 3.07 -16.55 4.46
C ALA A 200 1.65 -16.47 5.05
N PHE A 201 0.74 -17.28 4.51
CA PHE A 201 -0.63 -17.34 5.05
C PHE A 201 -0.66 -17.85 6.50
N VAL A 202 0.08 -18.90 6.82
CA VAL A 202 0.12 -19.49 8.17
C VAL A 202 0.62 -18.49 9.21
N GLU A 203 1.67 -17.74 8.88
CA GLU A 203 2.18 -16.68 9.76
C GLU A 203 1.17 -15.55 9.95
N TRP A 204 0.58 -15.05 8.85
CA TRP A 204 -0.46 -14.03 8.90
C TRP A 204 -1.69 -14.49 9.70
N ALA A 205 -2.13 -15.73 9.49
CA ALA A 205 -3.23 -16.33 10.24
C ALA A 205 -2.93 -16.36 11.74
N GLY A 206 -1.70 -16.72 12.13
CA GLY A 206 -1.25 -16.68 13.52
C GLY A 206 -1.38 -15.29 14.13
N TRP A 207 -0.94 -14.25 13.41
CA TRP A 207 -1.10 -12.87 13.85
C TRP A 207 -2.58 -12.48 13.96
N CYS A 208 -3.42 -12.85 12.99
CA CYS A 208 -4.86 -12.54 13.00
C CYS A 208 -5.62 -13.22 14.17
N MET A 209 -5.09 -14.30 14.73
CA MET A 209 -5.69 -14.99 15.88
C MET A 209 -5.27 -14.38 17.23
N THR A 210 -4.33 -13.46 17.26
CA THR A 210 -3.74 -12.85 18.47
C THR A 210 -4.18 -11.38 18.60
N PRO A 211 -4.69 -10.93 19.79
CA PRO A 211 -5.17 -9.54 19.98
C PRO A 211 -4.14 -8.48 19.63
N ASP A 212 -2.87 -8.70 19.97
CA ASP A 212 -1.77 -7.78 19.69
C ASP A 212 -1.17 -8.00 18.29
N PHE A 213 -1.79 -8.86 17.46
CA PHE A 213 -1.42 -9.09 16.07
C PHE A 213 0.07 -9.45 15.92
N LEU A 214 0.77 -8.85 14.95
CA LEU A 214 2.21 -9.07 14.72
C LEU A 214 3.10 -8.62 15.89
N PHE A 215 2.60 -7.76 16.76
CA PHE A 215 3.37 -7.22 17.89
C PHE A 215 3.57 -8.24 19.02
N ALA A 216 2.73 -9.27 19.08
CA ALA A 216 2.90 -10.42 19.99
C ALA A 216 3.91 -11.46 19.48
N ASP A 217 4.36 -11.36 18.23
CA ASP A 217 5.31 -12.33 17.65
C ASP A 217 6.74 -12.02 18.10
N GLU A 218 7.21 -12.72 19.12
CA GLU A 218 8.57 -12.57 19.66
C GLU A 218 9.66 -12.98 18.67
N THR A 219 9.30 -13.80 17.65
CA THR A 219 10.22 -14.23 16.60
C THR A 219 10.37 -13.19 15.47
N LEU A 220 9.74 -12.02 15.61
CA LEU A 220 9.78 -10.87 14.68
C LEU A 220 10.46 -9.67 15.35
N PRO A 221 11.78 -9.62 15.46
CA PRO A 221 12.49 -8.52 16.13
C PRO A 221 12.27 -7.16 15.42
N GLU A 222 11.99 -7.18 14.11
CA GLU A 222 11.76 -6.00 13.29
C GLU A 222 10.52 -5.20 13.72
N ARG A 223 9.61 -5.78 14.51
CA ARG A 223 8.50 -5.03 15.15
C ARG A 223 8.99 -3.81 15.95
N SER A 224 10.23 -3.83 16.43
CA SER A 224 10.86 -2.70 17.11
C SER A 224 11.11 -1.49 16.20
N ASN A 225 11.13 -1.67 14.86
CA ASN A 225 11.35 -0.59 13.89
C ASN A 225 10.19 0.41 13.86
N PHE A 226 8.96 0.01 14.23
CA PHE A 226 7.84 0.94 14.38
C PHE A 226 8.17 2.13 15.29
N ALA A 227 8.95 1.91 16.36
CA ALA A 227 9.37 2.98 17.25
C ALA A 227 10.33 4.00 16.61
N ARG A 228 10.92 3.67 15.46
CA ARG A 228 11.83 4.52 14.69
C ARG A 228 11.14 5.23 13.53
N TYR A 229 9.88 4.90 13.23
CA TYR A 229 9.13 5.51 12.14
C TYR A 229 8.89 7.01 12.41
N ARG A 230 9.24 7.89 11.46
CA ARG A 230 9.18 9.35 11.65
C ARG A 230 8.37 10.10 10.59
N ALA A 231 8.20 9.54 9.39
CA ALA A 231 7.48 10.24 8.32
C ALA A 231 6.04 10.58 8.73
N PRO A 232 5.47 11.71 8.26
CA PRO A 232 4.05 11.98 8.40
C PRO A 232 3.23 10.81 7.87
N VAL A 233 2.25 10.36 8.66
CA VAL A 233 1.38 9.23 8.32
C VAL A 233 -0.08 9.58 8.49
N ARG A 234 -0.89 9.26 7.48
CA ARG A 234 -2.34 9.36 7.53
C ARG A 234 -2.99 8.01 7.32
N PHE A 235 -3.95 7.67 8.18
CA PHE A 235 -4.77 6.48 8.06
C PHE A 235 -6.12 6.84 7.42
N ALA A 236 -6.35 6.38 6.19
CA ALA A 236 -7.64 6.47 5.51
C ALA A 236 -8.51 5.29 5.97
N GLN A 237 -9.48 5.62 6.83
CA GLN A 237 -10.45 4.71 7.43
C GLN A 237 -11.74 4.76 6.63
N ILE A 238 -12.20 3.64 6.10
CA ILE A 238 -13.35 3.54 5.22
C ILE A 238 -14.58 3.11 6.02
N GLU A 239 -15.69 3.84 5.91
CA GLU A 239 -16.90 3.67 6.71
C GLU A 239 -17.48 2.25 6.65
N ASP A 240 -17.53 1.65 5.47
CA ASP A 240 -18.12 0.33 5.23
C ASP A 240 -17.06 -0.80 5.14
N ASP A 241 -15.84 -0.56 5.61
CA ASP A 241 -14.81 -1.59 5.69
C ASP A 241 -15.06 -2.51 6.89
N VAL A 242 -15.48 -3.73 6.58
CA VAL A 242 -15.80 -4.73 7.62
C VAL A 242 -14.56 -5.31 8.30
N TRP A 243 -13.36 -5.14 7.71
CA TRP A 243 -12.08 -5.55 8.29
C TRP A 243 -11.41 -4.39 9.01
N GLY A 244 -11.27 -3.27 8.30
CA GLY A 244 -10.67 -2.03 8.80
C GLY A 244 -11.65 -1.16 9.59
N THR A 245 -12.34 -1.75 10.59
CA THR A 245 -13.18 -0.98 11.49
C THR A 245 -12.40 0.11 12.22
N PRO A 246 -13.04 1.16 12.75
CA PRO A 246 -12.36 2.17 13.56
C PRO A 246 -11.44 1.57 14.62
N ALA A 247 -11.93 0.57 15.36
CA ALA A 247 -11.14 -0.08 16.41
C ALA A 247 -9.90 -0.82 15.87
N ALA A 248 -9.98 -1.42 14.68
CA ALA A 248 -8.86 -2.13 14.07
C ALA A 248 -7.81 -1.16 13.49
N VAL A 249 -8.26 -0.08 12.86
CA VAL A 249 -7.38 0.96 12.29
C VAL A 249 -6.69 1.75 13.40
N ASP A 250 -7.44 2.22 14.41
CA ASP A 250 -6.90 3.00 15.53
C ASP A 250 -5.89 2.19 16.33
N GLU A 251 -6.09 0.87 16.46
CA GLU A 251 -5.12 0.00 17.14
C GLU A 251 -3.80 -0.08 16.37
N MET A 252 -3.84 -0.26 15.05
CA MET A 252 -2.62 -0.26 14.22
C MET A 252 -1.94 1.12 14.25
N ALA A 253 -2.71 2.19 14.20
CA ALA A 253 -2.22 3.56 14.19
C ALA A 253 -1.40 3.90 15.45
N LYS A 254 -1.73 3.34 16.61
CA LYS A 254 -0.95 3.53 17.87
C LYS A 254 0.53 3.15 17.74
N HIS A 255 0.87 2.23 16.84
CA HIS A 255 2.25 1.79 16.64
C HIS A 255 3.07 2.76 15.79
N PHE A 256 2.41 3.68 15.06
CA PHE A 256 3.07 4.77 14.30
C PHE A 256 3.17 6.09 15.09
N ARG A 257 2.98 6.05 16.42
CA ARG A 257 2.98 7.25 17.30
C ARG A 257 4.28 8.07 17.28
N SER A 258 5.36 7.49 16.80
CA SER A 258 6.64 8.17 16.64
C SER A 258 6.72 9.02 15.36
N SER A 259 5.71 8.95 14.48
CA SER A 259 5.53 9.84 13.34
C SER A 259 5.42 11.30 13.81
N ILE A 260 6.02 12.21 13.04
CA ILE A 260 6.00 13.65 13.33
C ILE A 260 4.64 14.31 13.08
N ASP A 261 3.79 13.68 12.26
CA ASP A 261 2.41 14.09 11.99
C ASP A 261 1.57 12.82 11.76
N HIS A 262 0.69 12.57 12.70
CA HIS A 262 -0.17 11.38 12.69
C HIS A 262 -1.64 11.81 12.64
N SER A 263 -2.35 11.38 11.58
CA SER A 263 -3.74 11.78 11.36
C SER A 263 -4.60 10.65 10.82
N THR A 264 -5.91 10.76 11.05
CA THR A 264 -6.92 9.86 10.49
C THR A 264 -7.83 10.62 9.53
N TRP A 265 -8.00 10.07 8.33
CA TRP A 265 -8.99 10.51 7.37
C TRP A 265 -10.15 9.51 7.36
N ARG A 266 -11.27 9.90 7.95
CA ARG A 266 -12.51 9.11 7.91
C ARG A 266 -13.21 9.37 6.58
N ILE A 267 -13.34 8.33 5.78
CA ILE A 267 -13.97 8.36 4.46
C ILE A 267 -15.39 7.80 4.62
N THR A 268 -16.38 8.67 4.42
CA THR A 268 -17.79 8.26 4.40
C THR A 268 -18.23 7.83 3.01
N LEU A 269 -19.34 7.09 2.92
CA LEU A 269 -19.95 6.77 1.63
C LEU A 269 -20.42 8.04 0.91
N ALA A 270 -20.86 9.06 1.66
CA ALA A 270 -21.21 10.37 1.12
C ALA A 270 -19.99 11.09 0.51
N ASP A 271 -18.83 11.08 1.18
CA ASP A 271 -17.58 11.64 0.64
C ASP A 271 -17.18 10.98 -0.68
N ALA A 272 -17.45 9.70 -0.82
CA ALA A 272 -17.15 8.92 -2.02
C ALA A 272 -18.19 9.09 -3.14
N GLY A 273 -19.39 9.60 -2.82
CA GLY A 273 -20.52 9.64 -3.74
C GLY A 273 -20.96 8.24 -4.19
N ALA A 274 -20.88 7.24 -3.33
CA ALA A 274 -21.13 5.85 -3.69
C ALA A 274 -21.86 5.08 -2.57
N ALA A 275 -22.63 4.06 -2.94
CA ALA A 275 -23.30 3.19 -1.99
C ALA A 275 -22.37 2.18 -1.31
N LYS A 276 -21.16 1.99 -1.84
CA LYS A 276 -20.19 1.03 -1.30
C LYS A 276 -18.76 1.38 -1.72
N ILE A 277 -17.84 1.28 -0.76
CA ILE A 277 -16.38 1.33 -0.97
C ILE A 277 -15.78 -0.03 -0.58
N GLY A 278 -15.91 -0.42 0.70
CA GLY A 278 -15.35 -1.64 1.29
C GLY A 278 -13.83 -1.64 1.34
N HIS A 279 -13.27 -2.75 1.85
CA HIS A 279 -11.83 -2.88 2.10
C HIS A 279 -10.94 -2.61 0.87
N HIS A 280 -11.37 -3.01 -0.31
CA HIS A 280 -10.56 -2.91 -1.53
C HIS A 280 -10.96 -1.72 -2.43
N GLY A 281 -12.11 -1.08 -2.22
CA GLY A 281 -12.73 -0.22 -3.21
C GLY A 281 -11.99 1.07 -3.53
N PHE A 282 -11.27 1.66 -2.58
CA PHE A 282 -10.60 2.95 -2.73
C PHE A 282 -9.83 3.12 -4.05
N PHE A 283 -9.18 2.07 -4.53
CA PHE A 283 -8.35 2.10 -5.75
C PHE A 283 -9.11 1.85 -7.05
N ARG A 284 -10.45 1.73 -7.00
CA ARG A 284 -11.30 1.59 -8.18
C ARG A 284 -11.48 2.93 -8.87
N ASP A 285 -11.52 2.93 -10.19
CA ASP A 285 -11.61 4.11 -11.04
C ASP A 285 -12.81 5.03 -10.74
N GLN A 286 -13.89 4.47 -10.26
CA GLN A 286 -15.09 5.24 -9.86
C GLN A 286 -14.82 6.28 -8.78
N PHE A 287 -13.70 6.20 -8.06
CA PHE A 287 -13.29 7.14 -7.02
C PHE A 287 -12.24 8.15 -7.49
N ARG A 288 -11.94 8.15 -8.80
CA ARG A 288 -10.96 9.01 -9.42
C ARG A 288 -11.22 10.51 -9.16
N ASP A 289 -12.48 10.90 -9.23
CA ASP A 289 -12.87 12.32 -9.12
C ASP A 289 -13.28 12.73 -7.69
N THR A 290 -13.36 11.78 -6.76
CA THR A 290 -13.81 12.04 -5.38
C THR A 290 -12.71 11.80 -4.36
N LEU A 291 -12.22 10.58 -4.19
CA LEU A 291 -11.28 10.22 -3.15
C LEU A 291 -9.81 10.45 -3.55
N TRP A 292 -9.45 10.21 -4.83
CA TRP A 292 -8.06 10.29 -5.26
C TRP A 292 -7.49 11.72 -5.24
N PRO A 293 -8.24 12.78 -5.61
CA PRO A 293 -7.76 14.15 -5.46
C PRO A 293 -7.48 14.53 -4.01
N ARG A 294 -8.28 14.04 -3.05
CA ARG A 294 -8.07 14.27 -1.62
C ARG A 294 -6.81 13.55 -1.10
N ALA A 295 -6.56 12.33 -1.59
CA ALA A 295 -5.33 11.61 -1.30
C ALA A 295 -4.10 12.36 -1.85
N LEU A 296 -4.17 12.81 -3.10
CA LEU A 296 -3.12 13.58 -3.76
C LEU A 296 -2.86 14.88 -3.00
N ALA A 297 -3.90 15.66 -2.69
CA ALA A 297 -3.77 16.92 -1.96
C ALA A 297 -3.05 16.73 -0.62
N TRP A 298 -3.33 15.65 0.11
CA TRP A 298 -2.61 15.36 1.35
C TRP A 298 -1.14 14.95 1.10
N LEU A 299 -0.88 14.14 0.08
CA LEU A 299 0.49 13.79 -0.31
C LEU A 299 1.29 15.03 -0.75
N ASP A 300 0.64 16.10 -1.20
CA ASP A 300 1.26 17.36 -1.62
C ASP A 300 1.51 18.35 -0.47
N THR A 301 0.94 18.14 0.71
CA THR A 301 1.20 19.04 1.84
C THR A 301 2.69 19.08 2.16
N MET A 302 3.24 20.29 2.34
CA MET A 302 4.65 20.46 2.75
C MET A 302 4.91 19.75 4.06
N SER A 303 6.02 19.01 4.14
CA SER A 303 6.44 18.41 5.42
C SER A 303 6.93 19.51 6.36
N PRO A 304 6.56 19.49 7.67
CA PRO A 304 7.07 20.47 8.64
C PRO A 304 8.60 20.57 8.68
N LEU A 305 9.32 19.49 8.33
CA LEU A 305 10.79 19.47 8.30
C LEU A 305 11.41 20.29 7.14
N ALA A 306 10.68 20.50 6.02
CA ALA A 306 11.19 21.29 4.91
C ALA A 306 11.14 22.80 5.18
N ALA A 307 10.31 23.25 6.13
CA ALA A 307 10.16 24.67 6.47
C ALA A 307 11.35 25.23 7.27
N HIS A 308 12.24 24.39 7.82
CA HIS A 308 13.37 24.83 8.65
C HIS A 308 14.70 24.92 7.88
N SER A 309 14.75 24.46 6.61
CA SER A 309 16.00 24.46 5.81
C SER A 309 16.16 25.68 4.88
N THR A 310 15.17 26.58 4.81
CA THR A 310 15.21 27.77 3.95
C THR A 310 15.53 29.07 4.70
N SER A 311 15.91 29.02 6.00
CA SER A 311 16.28 30.16 6.80
C SER A 311 17.69 30.00 7.40
N SER A 312 18.69 29.82 6.52
CA SER A 312 20.12 29.88 6.90
C SER A 312 20.86 30.65 5.82
#